data_ef17a65f1046618b7276dcc9a53da9f9
#
_entry.id   ef17a65f1046618b7276dcc9a53da9f9
#
_cell.length_a   1.000
_cell.length_b   1.000
_cell.length_c   1.000
_cell.angle_alpha   90.00
_cell.angle_beta   90.00
_cell.angle_gamma   90.00
#
_symmetry.space_group_name_H-M   'P 1'
#
loop_
_entity.id
_entity.type
_entity.pdbx_description
1 polymer ?
#
loop_
_entity_poly.entity_id
_entity_poly.type
_entity_poly.pdbx_seq_one_letter_code
_entity_poly.pdbx_strand_id
1 'polypeptide(L)'
;MRSSAAAKARHLHFQLPALPYPEDALAPVISAETLKLHHGKHHKKYVDTMNQLLEKEPPGTTSTASSLAEVVRAAKGKLFNNAAQAWNHDFYWHSLSPKRRRPAGALLHRLEKDFGSYEGFASKFATPMAHGIKCLLTVDVWEHAYYVDYRNERERYVSAVLDRLNWEFAERNL
;
A
#
# COMPACT_ATOMS: atom_id res chain seq x y z
N MET A 1 13.51 -42.45 -28.29
CA MET A 1 12.43 -41.91 -27.47
C MET A 1 13.03 -40.84 -26.56
N ARG A 2 12.80 -39.55 -26.86
CA ARG A 2 13.29 -38.44 -26.04
C ARG A 2 12.16 -38.07 -25.11
N SER A 3 12.30 -38.38 -23.81
CA SER A 3 11.40 -37.93 -22.73
C SER A 3 11.54 -36.40 -22.61
N SER A 4 10.56 -35.68 -23.11
CA SER A 4 10.39 -34.25 -22.83
C SER A 4 9.84 -34.11 -21.41
N ALA A 5 10.72 -33.92 -20.44
CA ALA A 5 10.31 -33.46 -19.13
C ALA A 5 9.80 -32.02 -19.31
N ALA A 6 8.48 -31.87 -19.38
CA ALA A 6 7.84 -30.56 -19.36
C ALA A 6 8.27 -29.84 -18.06
N ALA A 7 9.07 -28.80 -18.19
CA ALA A 7 9.45 -27.96 -17.09
C ALA A 7 8.16 -27.41 -16.46
N LYS A 8 7.86 -27.86 -15.24
CA LYS A 8 6.70 -27.41 -14.47
C LYS A 8 6.84 -25.89 -14.32
N ALA A 9 5.97 -25.15 -14.99
CA ALA A 9 5.96 -23.70 -14.90
C ALA A 9 5.89 -23.32 -13.41
N ARG A 10 6.89 -22.58 -12.91
CA ARG A 10 6.88 -22.07 -11.55
C ARG A 10 5.83 -20.96 -11.51
N HIS A 11 4.67 -21.24 -10.95
CA HIS A 11 3.71 -20.19 -10.62
C HIS A 11 4.31 -19.31 -9.54
N LEU A 12 4.30 -18.00 -9.77
CA LEU A 12 4.63 -17.01 -8.76
C LEU A 12 3.63 -17.13 -7.60
N HIS A 13 4.16 -17.17 -6.40
CA HIS A 13 3.35 -17.15 -5.18
C HIS A 13 3.89 -16.10 -4.23
N PHE A 14 3.05 -15.15 -3.85
CA PHE A 14 3.40 -14.04 -2.99
C PHE A 14 2.94 -14.32 -1.55
N GLN A 15 3.81 -14.00 -0.60
CA GLN A 15 3.46 -14.03 0.83
C GLN A 15 2.87 -12.69 1.24
N LEU A 16 2.01 -12.69 2.26
CA LEU A 16 1.61 -11.45 2.91
C LEU A 16 2.85 -10.80 3.54
N PRO A 17 3.23 -9.57 3.13
CA PRO A 17 4.36 -8.89 3.74
C PRO A 17 4.12 -8.66 5.24
N ALA A 18 5.16 -8.76 6.05
CA ALA A 18 5.07 -8.39 7.46
C ALA A 18 4.89 -6.86 7.60
N LEU A 19 4.18 -6.44 8.64
CA LEU A 19 4.14 -5.02 9.00
C LEU A 19 5.56 -4.52 9.36
N PRO A 20 5.95 -3.29 8.96
CA PRO A 20 7.26 -2.74 9.30
C PRO A 20 7.37 -2.26 10.77
N TYR A 21 6.35 -2.48 11.57
CA TYR A 21 6.23 -2.13 12.99
C TYR A 21 5.26 -3.07 13.71
N PRO A 22 5.29 -3.15 15.06
CA PRO A 22 4.30 -3.90 15.85
C PRO A 22 2.85 -3.42 15.60
N GLU A 23 1.89 -4.32 15.76
CA GLU A 23 0.46 -4.03 15.50
C GLU A 23 -0.12 -2.90 16.36
N ASP A 24 0.44 -2.64 17.53
CA ASP A 24 0.01 -1.57 18.47
C ASP A 24 0.81 -0.27 18.31
N ALA A 25 1.81 -0.25 17.46
CA ALA A 25 2.77 0.86 17.37
C ALA A 25 2.17 2.18 16.84
N LEU A 26 1.04 2.13 16.16
CA LEU A 26 0.35 3.32 15.65
C LEU A 26 -0.71 3.86 16.61
N ALA A 27 -0.97 3.18 17.73
CA ALA A 27 -1.92 3.66 18.73
C ALA A 27 -1.51 5.05 19.30
N PRO A 28 -2.48 5.88 19.71
CA PRO A 28 -3.93 5.69 19.63
C PRO A 28 -4.54 6.09 18.26
N VAL A 29 -3.73 6.44 17.27
CA VAL A 29 -4.22 6.92 15.96
C VAL A 29 -4.86 5.80 15.15
N ILE A 30 -4.23 4.63 15.13
CA ILE A 30 -4.79 3.40 14.56
C ILE A 30 -4.63 2.33 15.64
N SER A 31 -5.73 1.74 16.07
CA SER A 31 -5.68 0.69 17.10
C SER A 31 -5.06 -0.60 16.58
N ALA A 32 -4.58 -1.43 17.50
CA ALA A 32 -4.10 -2.79 17.16
C ALA A 32 -5.22 -3.64 16.54
N GLU A 33 -6.49 -3.45 16.96
CA GLU A 33 -7.63 -4.13 16.38
C GLU A 33 -7.82 -3.75 14.92
N THR A 34 -7.83 -2.46 14.59
CA THR A 34 -7.91 -1.97 13.21
C THR A 34 -6.76 -2.52 12.37
N LEU A 35 -5.52 -2.46 12.88
CA LEU A 35 -4.36 -2.96 12.15
C LEU A 35 -4.45 -4.47 11.89
N LYS A 36 -4.84 -5.25 12.88
CA LYS A 36 -5.02 -6.70 12.77
C LYS A 36 -6.09 -7.07 11.74
N LEU A 37 -7.21 -6.34 11.70
CA LEU A 37 -8.26 -6.56 10.72
C LEU A 37 -7.81 -6.12 9.32
N HIS A 38 -7.23 -4.95 9.20
CA HIS A 38 -6.84 -4.36 7.92
C HIS A 38 -5.70 -5.13 7.26
N HIS A 39 -4.63 -5.47 8.00
CA HIS A 39 -3.52 -6.28 7.50
C HIS A 39 -3.90 -7.77 7.40
N GLY A 40 -4.36 -8.36 8.51
CA GLY A 40 -4.55 -9.81 8.61
C GLY A 40 -5.80 -10.34 7.90
N LYS A 41 -6.78 -9.50 7.54
CA LYS A 41 -7.99 -9.89 6.81
C LYS A 41 -8.06 -9.24 5.43
N HIS A 42 -8.06 -7.91 5.34
CA HIS A 42 -8.24 -7.21 4.07
C HIS A 42 -7.03 -7.38 3.14
N HIS A 43 -5.83 -6.98 3.58
CA HIS A 43 -4.61 -7.13 2.78
C HIS A 43 -4.35 -8.61 2.44
N LYS A 44 -4.45 -9.49 3.45
CA LYS A 44 -4.29 -10.93 3.24
C LYS A 44 -5.24 -11.47 2.16
N LYS A 45 -6.51 -11.06 2.16
CA LYS A 45 -7.49 -11.50 1.17
C LYS A 45 -7.10 -11.11 -0.26
N TYR A 46 -6.54 -9.91 -0.45
CA TYR A 46 -6.05 -9.49 -1.77
C TYR A 46 -4.87 -10.35 -2.23
N VAL A 47 -3.92 -10.62 -1.35
CA VAL A 47 -2.77 -11.50 -1.64
C VAL A 47 -3.22 -12.93 -1.97
N ASP A 48 -4.09 -13.51 -1.15
CA ASP A 48 -4.61 -14.86 -1.36
C ASP A 48 -5.40 -14.97 -2.68
N THR A 49 -6.26 -13.98 -2.97
CA THR A 49 -7.06 -13.97 -4.21
C THR A 49 -6.17 -13.79 -5.43
N MET A 50 -5.17 -12.92 -5.35
CA MET A 50 -4.17 -12.74 -6.42
C MET A 50 -3.44 -14.05 -6.71
N ASN A 51 -2.95 -14.77 -5.70
CA ASN A 51 -2.29 -16.05 -5.87
C ASN A 51 -3.18 -17.08 -6.55
N GLN A 52 -4.44 -17.21 -6.11
CA GLN A 52 -5.43 -18.10 -6.74
C GLN A 52 -5.70 -17.76 -8.22
N LEU A 53 -5.63 -16.48 -8.58
CA LEU A 53 -5.80 -16.02 -9.96
C LEU A 53 -4.55 -16.30 -10.78
N LEU A 54 -3.36 -16.08 -10.22
CA LEU A 54 -2.08 -16.40 -10.87
C LEU A 54 -1.95 -17.89 -11.23
N GLU A 55 -2.45 -18.79 -10.36
CA GLU A 55 -2.46 -20.22 -10.63
C GLU A 55 -3.33 -20.60 -11.83
N LYS A 56 -4.32 -19.77 -12.18
CA LYS A 56 -5.25 -20.00 -13.30
C LYS A 56 -4.86 -19.28 -14.57
N GLU A 57 -3.86 -18.40 -14.51
CA GLU A 57 -3.38 -17.68 -15.70
C GLU A 57 -2.68 -18.62 -16.69
N PRO A 58 -2.92 -18.44 -17.99
CA PRO A 58 -2.17 -19.16 -19.01
C PRO A 58 -0.67 -18.92 -18.89
N PRO A 59 0.17 -19.93 -19.18
CA PRO A 59 1.62 -19.74 -19.27
C PRO A 59 1.94 -18.61 -20.27
N GLY A 60 2.70 -17.60 -19.83
CA GLY A 60 3.14 -16.48 -20.66
C GLY A 60 2.57 -15.12 -20.26
N THR A 61 1.42 -15.03 -19.58
CA THR A 61 0.79 -13.74 -19.25
C THR A 61 1.56 -12.99 -18.15
N THR A 62 2.02 -13.70 -17.13
CA THR A 62 2.81 -13.14 -16.02
C THR A 62 4.08 -13.96 -15.76
N SER A 63 4.43 -14.90 -16.63
CA SER A 63 5.52 -15.86 -16.40
C SER A 63 6.91 -15.23 -16.34
N THR A 64 7.06 -14.00 -16.82
CA THR A 64 8.31 -13.21 -16.73
C THR A 64 8.33 -12.26 -15.54
N ALA A 65 7.21 -12.10 -14.84
CA ALA A 65 7.16 -11.23 -13.67
C ALA A 65 8.01 -11.82 -12.53
N SER A 66 8.83 -11.01 -11.90
CA SER A 66 9.68 -11.37 -10.77
C SER A 66 9.26 -10.63 -9.47
N SER A 67 8.34 -9.68 -9.60
CA SER A 67 7.88 -8.83 -8.51
C SER A 67 6.38 -8.54 -8.61
N LEU A 68 5.77 -8.16 -7.47
CA LEU A 68 4.36 -7.74 -7.42
C LEU A 68 4.10 -6.53 -8.34
N ALA A 69 5.03 -5.58 -8.40
CA ALA A 69 4.91 -4.42 -9.27
C ALA A 69 4.88 -4.81 -10.77
N GLU A 70 5.59 -5.85 -11.17
CA GLU A 70 5.53 -6.36 -12.54
C GLU A 70 4.23 -7.09 -12.82
N VAL A 71 3.69 -7.84 -11.85
CA VAL A 71 2.35 -8.43 -11.96
C VAL A 71 1.31 -7.33 -12.13
N VAL A 72 1.35 -6.26 -11.34
CA VAL A 72 0.44 -5.11 -11.47
C VAL A 72 0.50 -4.50 -12.88
N ARG A 73 1.70 -4.34 -13.46
CA ARG A 73 1.85 -3.78 -14.81
C ARG A 73 1.34 -4.67 -15.93
N ALA A 74 1.49 -5.98 -15.76
CA ALA A 74 1.13 -6.96 -16.80
C ALA A 74 -0.33 -7.44 -16.71
N ALA A 75 -0.89 -7.48 -15.52
CA ALA A 75 -2.22 -8.03 -15.26
C ALA A 75 -3.36 -7.13 -15.76
N LYS A 76 -4.53 -7.74 -15.96
CA LYS A 76 -5.77 -7.06 -16.33
C LYS A 76 -6.94 -7.58 -15.49
N GLY A 77 -8.05 -6.85 -15.49
CA GLY A 77 -9.30 -7.26 -14.86
C GLY A 77 -9.15 -7.63 -13.38
N LYS A 78 -9.67 -8.77 -12.98
CA LYS A 78 -9.72 -9.20 -11.59
C LYS A 78 -8.33 -9.43 -10.98
N LEU A 79 -7.39 -9.97 -11.78
CA LEU A 79 -6.01 -10.16 -11.33
C LEU A 79 -5.34 -8.81 -11.06
N PHE A 80 -5.45 -7.85 -11.99
CA PHE A 80 -4.96 -6.48 -11.79
C PHE A 80 -5.52 -5.87 -10.51
N ASN A 81 -6.84 -5.93 -10.29
CA ASN A 81 -7.45 -5.33 -9.13
C ASN A 81 -6.89 -5.88 -7.81
N ASN A 82 -6.70 -7.21 -7.70
CA ASN A 82 -6.18 -7.81 -6.48
C ASN A 82 -4.68 -7.57 -6.31
N ALA A 83 -3.90 -7.64 -7.39
CA ALA A 83 -2.47 -7.32 -7.35
C ALA A 83 -2.21 -5.85 -7.00
N ALA A 84 -2.97 -4.92 -7.59
CA ALA A 84 -2.87 -3.51 -7.28
C ALA A 84 -3.26 -3.21 -5.83
N GLN A 85 -4.31 -3.85 -5.31
CA GLN A 85 -4.69 -3.69 -3.90
C GLN A 85 -3.65 -4.30 -2.96
N ALA A 86 -3.08 -5.46 -3.28
CA ALA A 86 -1.99 -6.02 -2.48
C ALA A 86 -0.78 -5.07 -2.45
N TRP A 87 -0.42 -4.49 -3.60
CA TRP A 87 0.67 -3.50 -3.69
C TRP A 87 0.35 -2.20 -2.93
N ASN A 88 -0.88 -1.67 -3.08
CA ASN A 88 -1.31 -0.45 -2.41
C ASN A 88 -1.26 -0.59 -0.88
N HIS A 89 -1.67 -1.74 -0.34
CA HIS A 89 -1.63 -2.00 1.10
C HIS A 89 -0.20 -2.12 1.61
N ASP A 90 0.69 -2.81 0.89
CA ASP A 90 2.11 -2.87 1.25
C ASP A 90 2.73 -1.47 1.28
N PHE A 91 2.46 -0.67 0.25
CA PHE A 91 2.91 0.73 0.18
C PHE A 91 2.31 1.59 1.30
N TYR A 92 1.05 1.36 1.68
CA TYR A 92 0.39 2.05 2.78
C TYR A 92 1.07 1.76 4.12
N TRP A 93 1.42 0.50 4.42
CA TRP A 93 2.13 0.18 5.66
C TRP A 93 3.46 0.92 5.76
N HIS A 94 4.20 1.01 4.67
CA HIS A 94 5.46 1.77 4.62
C HIS A 94 5.26 3.28 4.66
N SER A 95 4.09 3.77 4.24
CA SER A 95 3.72 5.19 4.32
C SER A 95 3.43 5.67 5.74
N LEU A 96 3.30 4.76 6.71
CA LEU A 96 3.06 5.08 8.12
C LEU A 96 4.29 4.80 8.99
N SER A 97 4.40 5.53 10.10
CA SER A 97 5.49 5.38 11.06
C SER A 97 4.99 5.56 12.50
N PRO A 98 5.45 4.72 13.44
CA PRO A 98 5.28 4.96 14.87
C PRO A 98 5.90 6.28 15.35
N LYS A 99 6.94 6.73 14.66
CA LYS A 99 7.66 7.97 15.00
C LYS A 99 6.93 9.17 14.40
N ARG A 100 6.49 10.08 15.25
CA ARG A 100 6.01 11.39 14.82
C ARG A 100 7.18 12.21 14.28
N ARG A 101 7.13 12.57 13.03
CA ARG A 101 8.10 13.45 12.39
C ARG A 101 7.39 14.43 11.48
N ARG A 102 8.03 15.55 11.21
CA ARG A 102 7.64 16.49 10.16
C ARG A 102 8.54 16.28 8.94
N PRO A 103 8.08 16.60 7.74
CA PRO A 103 8.95 16.65 6.58
C PRO A 103 10.09 17.65 6.81
N ALA A 104 11.26 17.39 6.24
CA ALA A 104 12.43 18.24 6.35
C ALA A 104 13.13 18.34 4.98
N GLY A 105 14.20 19.15 4.89
CA GLY A 105 15.05 19.23 3.73
C GLY A 105 14.31 19.51 2.42
N ALA A 106 14.69 18.80 1.37
CA ALA A 106 14.15 18.98 0.02
C ALA A 106 12.64 18.72 -0.05
N LEU A 107 12.14 17.73 0.72
CA LEU A 107 10.72 17.41 0.76
C LEU A 107 9.88 18.54 1.38
N LEU A 108 10.33 19.12 2.50
CA LEU A 108 9.64 20.27 3.10
C LEU A 108 9.60 21.44 2.13
N HIS A 109 10.74 21.77 1.52
CA HIS A 109 10.82 22.85 0.54
C HIS A 109 9.86 22.64 -0.65
N ARG A 110 9.74 21.38 -1.11
CA ARG A 110 8.81 21.04 -2.18
C ARG A 110 7.34 21.19 -1.75
N LEU A 111 7.00 20.78 -0.54
CA LEU A 111 5.65 20.95 0.02
C LEU A 111 5.29 22.43 0.19
N GLU A 112 6.22 23.24 0.69
CA GLU A 112 6.02 24.69 0.82
C GLU A 112 5.85 25.37 -0.54
N LYS A 113 6.64 24.98 -1.53
CA LYS A 113 6.50 25.49 -2.90
C LYS A 113 5.15 25.15 -3.53
N ASP A 114 4.69 23.91 -3.39
CA ASP A 114 3.50 23.41 -4.08
C ASP A 114 2.20 23.76 -3.33
N PHE A 115 2.25 23.92 -1.99
CA PHE A 115 1.09 24.13 -1.12
C PHE A 115 1.15 25.37 -0.24
N GLY A 116 2.23 26.14 -0.30
CA GLY A 116 2.47 27.33 0.51
C GLY A 116 3.01 27.05 1.91
N SER A 117 2.61 25.94 2.53
CA SER A 117 3.09 25.48 3.85
C SER A 117 2.76 24.01 4.05
N TYR A 118 3.29 23.39 5.12
CA TYR A 118 2.88 22.06 5.56
C TYR A 118 1.37 22.01 5.91
N GLU A 119 0.86 23.02 6.58
CA GLU A 119 -0.56 23.15 6.93
C GLU A 119 -1.43 23.27 5.65
N GLY A 120 -0.95 23.99 4.63
CA GLY A 120 -1.57 24.07 3.32
C GLY A 120 -1.64 22.71 2.62
N PHE A 121 -0.58 21.92 2.69
CA PHE A 121 -0.58 20.52 2.24
C PHE A 121 -1.60 19.70 3.03
N ALA A 122 -1.55 19.74 4.36
CA ALA A 122 -2.42 18.94 5.22
C ALA A 122 -3.91 19.22 4.95
N SER A 123 -4.28 20.50 4.69
CA SER A 123 -5.65 20.87 4.35
C SER A 123 -6.13 20.40 2.97
N LYS A 124 -5.21 20.13 2.04
CA LYS A 124 -5.50 19.68 0.67
C LYS A 124 -5.23 18.20 0.45
N PHE A 125 -4.84 17.49 1.51
CA PHE A 125 -4.54 16.06 1.43
C PHE A 125 -5.83 15.26 1.17
N ALA A 126 -6.16 15.08 -0.09
CA ALA A 126 -7.26 14.26 -0.55
C ALA A 126 -6.83 13.53 -1.82
N THR A 127 -6.81 12.22 -1.74
CA THR A 127 -6.72 11.23 -2.83
C THR A 127 -5.84 11.60 -4.03
N PRO A 128 -4.60 11.15 -4.11
CA PRO A 128 -3.84 11.15 -5.36
C PRO A 128 -3.82 9.76 -5.96
N MET A 129 -4.62 9.52 -6.97
CA MET A 129 -4.38 8.45 -7.94
C MET A 129 -4.42 9.09 -9.31
N ALA A 130 -3.29 9.59 -9.79
CA ALA A 130 -3.13 10.02 -11.15
C ALA A 130 -2.09 9.13 -11.84
N HIS A 131 -2.44 8.63 -13.00
CA HIS A 131 -1.59 7.80 -13.84
C HIS A 131 -0.25 8.49 -14.14
N GLY A 132 0.85 7.77 -13.92
CA GLY A 132 2.20 8.23 -14.27
C GLY A 132 2.90 9.14 -13.24
N ILE A 133 2.28 9.42 -12.10
CA ILE A 133 2.91 10.17 -11.01
C ILE A 133 3.58 9.22 -10.02
N LYS A 134 4.83 9.52 -9.64
CA LYS A 134 5.53 8.78 -8.59
C LYS A 134 4.85 9.04 -7.25
N CYS A 135 4.34 7.99 -6.62
CA CYS A 135 3.69 8.10 -5.31
C CYS A 135 4.76 8.22 -4.22
N LEU A 136 4.69 9.26 -3.40
CA LEU A 136 5.61 9.45 -2.26
C LEU A 136 5.07 8.80 -0.99
N LEU A 137 3.77 8.94 -0.73
CA LEU A 137 3.02 8.39 0.40
C LEU A 137 1.59 8.09 -0.04
N THR A 138 0.93 7.21 0.70
CA THR A 138 -0.52 6.98 0.55
C THR A 138 -1.18 6.84 1.91
N VAL A 139 -2.47 7.19 1.97
CA VAL A 139 -3.34 6.92 3.12
C VAL A 139 -4.58 6.19 2.60
N ASP A 140 -4.90 5.08 3.23
CA ASP A 140 -6.14 4.39 2.93
C ASP A 140 -7.30 5.09 3.64
N VAL A 141 -8.26 5.58 2.85
CA VAL A 141 -9.44 6.32 3.32
C VAL A 141 -10.75 5.55 3.09
N TRP A 142 -10.66 4.28 2.78
CA TRP A 142 -11.81 3.40 2.79
C TRP A 142 -12.22 3.08 4.22
N GLU A 143 -13.50 2.85 4.45
CA GLU A 143 -14.06 2.64 5.79
C GLU A 143 -13.37 1.53 6.58
N HIS A 144 -12.98 0.44 5.94
CA HIS A 144 -12.27 -0.66 6.60
C HIS A 144 -10.92 -0.26 7.24
N ALA A 145 -10.33 0.86 6.80
CA ALA A 145 -9.07 1.35 7.34
C ALA A 145 -9.22 2.11 8.68
N TYR A 146 -10.43 2.62 8.98
CA TYR A 146 -10.62 3.52 10.11
C TYR A 146 -11.94 3.35 10.88
N TYR A 147 -12.92 2.63 10.34
CA TYR A 147 -14.28 2.61 10.91
C TYR A 147 -14.35 2.05 12.34
N VAL A 148 -13.47 1.13 12.71
CA VAL A 148 -13.39 0.57 14.07
C VAL A 148 -13.08 1.68 15.09
N ASP A 149 -12.13 2.58 14.75
CA ASP A 149 -11.63 3.62 15.66
C ASP A 149 -12.39 4.94 15.54
N TYR A 150 -12.87 5.28 14.36
CA TYR A 150 -13.40 6.61 14.05
C TYR A 150 -14.86 6.62 13.58
N ARG A 151 -15.48 5.45 13.35
CA ARG A 151 -16.83 5.33 12.80
C ARG A 151 -16.94 6.11 11.48
N ASN A 152 -17.93 6.99 11.35
CA ASN A 152 -18.14 7.84 10.19
C ASN A 152 -17.27 9.12 10.18
N GLU A 153 -16.40 9.31 11.18
CA GLU A 153 -15.58 10.52 11.32
C GLU A 153 -14.30 10.47 10.47
N ARG A 154 -14.43 10.32 9.17
CA ARG A 154 -13.30 10.20 8.23
C ARG A 154 -12.32 11.37 8.31
N GLU A 155 -12.81 12.59 8.46
CA GLU A 155 -11.98 13.80 8.56
C GLU A 155 -11.09 13.77 9.82
N ARG A 156 -11.63 13.29 10.93
CA ARG A 156 -10.88 13.11 12.17
C ARG A 156 -9.78 12.05 12.00
N TYR A 157 -10.09 10.93 11.33
CA TYR A 157 -9.08 9.93 11.00
C TYR A 157 -7.97 10.51 10.11
N VAL A 158 -8.32 11.19 9.01
CA VAL A 158 -7.34 11.80 8.11
C VAL A 158 -6.44 12.78 8.85
N SER A 159 -7.01 13.67 9.67
CA SER A 159 -6.24 14.63 10.48
C SER A 159 -5.28 13.94 11.44
N ALA A 160 -5.70 12.84 12.08
CA ALA A 160 -4.87 12.11 13.03
C ALA A 160 -3.75 11.32 12.34
N VAL A 161 -4.03 10.71 11.18
CA VAL A 161 -3.05 9.88 10.46
C VAL A 161 -1.93 10.69 9.84
N LEU A 162 -2.14 11.99 9.55
CA LEU A 162 -1.08 12.88 9.06
C LEU A 162 0.12 12.94 10.04
N ASP A 163 -0.13 12.81 11.34
CA ASP A 163 0.92 12.76 12.36
C ASP A 163 1.71 11.43 12.36
N ARG A 164 1.25 10.44 11.61
CA ARG A 164 1.87 9.12 11.47
C ARG A 164 2.49 8.89 10.10
N LEU A 165 2.54 9.90 9.23
CA LEU A 165 3.16 9.76 7.93
C LEU A 165 4.68 9.53 8.06
N ASN A 166 5.17 8.60 7.26
CA ASN A 166 6.59 8.24 7.20
C ASN A 166 7.34 9.15 6.21
N TRP A 167 7.73 10.33 6.69
CA TRP A 167 8.42 11.32 5.86
C TRP A 167 9.79 10.86 5.36
N GLU A 168 10.49 9.98 6.10
CA GLU A 168 11.73 9.36 5.64
C GLU A 168 11.50 8.43 4.44
N PHE A 169 10.38 7.73 4.43
CA PHE A 169 9.96 6.92 3.29
C PHE A 169 9.62 7.80 2.09
N ALA A 170 8.91 8.90 2.32
CA ALA A 170 8.59 9.87 1.27
C ALA A 170 9.85 10.47 0.63
N GLU A 171 10.85 10.85 1.44
CA GLU A 171 12.13 11.37 0.95
C GLU A 171 12.88 10.37 0.07
N ARG A 172 12.88 9.08 0.43
CA ARG A 172 13.49 8.04 -0.41
C ARG A 172 12.77 7.83 -1.74
N ASN A 173 11.50 8.23 -1.79
CA ASN A 173 10.67 8.16 -3.00
C ASN A 173 10.66 9.48 -3.78
N LEU A 174 11.33 10.53 -3.35
CA LEU A 174 11.39 11.81 -4.05
C LEU A 174 12.36 11.70 -5.26
#